data_5a76ffd532315b61ec8cb94a45618cfd
#
_entry.id   5a76ffd532315b61ec8cb94a45618cfd
#
_cell.length_a   1.000
_cell.length_b   1.000
_cell.length_c   1.000
_cell.angle_alpha   90.00
_cell.angle_beta   90.00
_cell.angle_gamma   90.00
#
_symmetry.space_group_name_H-M   'P 1'
#
loop_
_entity.id
_entity.type
_entity.pdbx_description
1 polymer ?
#
loop_
_entity_poly.entity_id
_entity_poly.type
_entity_poly.pdbx_seq_one_letter_code
_entity_poly.pdbx_strand_id
1 'polypeptide(L)'
;QDSSSAASDVYKRQVLDTWFSSGLWPFSTLGWPSTDSKDFQKWYPNSLLVTGFDIIFFWVARMTMMGNIFTAKIPFKDVYIHGLVRDENNKKMSKSAGNGIDPLLLIEKYGSDALRFALIREVAGAGQDIRLDFDRKKQTSSTVEASRNFANKLWNATKFALINTTKTVSYTHLRAHE
;
A
#
# COMPACT_ATOMS: atom_id res chain seq x y z
N GLN A 1 -23.59 -12.87 16.63
CA GLN A 1 -23.41 -12.37 18.02
C GLN A 1 -22.09 -12.81 18.66
N ASP A 2 -21.41 -13.81 18.14
CA ASP A 2 -20.20 -14.37 18.79
C ASP A 2 -18.89 -13.59 18.53
N SER A 3 -18.82 -12.78 17.47
CA SER A 3 -17.61 -12.00 17.18
C SER A 3 -17.37 -10.82 18.12
N SER A 4 -18.42 -10.25 18.73
CA SER A 4 -18.27 -9.13 19.66
C SER A 4 -17.82 -9.60 21.05
N SER A 5 -18.18 -10.82 21.47
CA SER A 5 -17.79 -11.38 22.76
C SER A 5 -16.30 -11.79 22.78
N ALA A 6 -15.80 -12.38 21.69
CA ALA A 6 -14.40 -12.76 21.57
C ALA A 6 -13.47 -11.53 21.55
N ALA A 7 -13.83 -10.48 20.82
CA ALA A 7 -13.08 -9.23 20.81
C ALA A 7 -13.06 -8.57 22.19
N SER A 8 -14.20 -8.54 22.90
CA SER A 8 -14.31 -8.02 24.25
C SER A 8 -13.46 -8.81 25.27
N ASP A 9 -13.37 -10.14 25.12
CA ASP A 9 -12.58 -10.99 26.00
C ASP A 9 -11.07 -10.79 25.78
N VAL A 10 -10.63 -10.59 24.55
CA VAL A 10 -9.24 -10.26 24.21
C VAL A 10 -8.84 -8.92 24.85
N TYR A 11 -9.67 -7.89 24.77
CA TYR A 11 -9.40 -6.60 25.43
C TYR A 11 -9.28 -6.71 26.95
N LYS A 12 -10.08 -7.56 27.59
CA LYS A 12 -10.02 -7.75 29.04
C LYS A 12 -8.72 -8.42 29.52
N ARG A 13 -8.06 -9.18 28.66
CA ARG A 13 -6.79 -9.88 28.99
C ARG A 13 -5.56 -9.09 28.57
N GLN A 14 -5.72 -8.06 27.77
CA GLN A 14 -4.62 -7.25 27.28
C GLN A 14 -4.15 -6.29 28.39
N VAL A 15 -2.88 -6.42 28.78
CA VAL A 15 -2.28 -5.57 29.82
C VAL A 15 -1.84 -4.21 29.26
N LEU A 16 -1.38 -4.19 28.01
CA LEU A 16 -0.89 -2.98 27.35
C LEU A 16 -1.77 -2.64 26.14
N ASP A 17 -1.84 -1.35 25.82
CA ASP A 17 -2.57 -0.86 24.65
C ASP A 17 -1.98 -1.41 23.35
N THR A 18 -2.83 -1.67 22.38
CA THR A 18 -2.45 -2.10 21.02
C THR A 18 -1.42 -1.17 20.38
N TRP A 19 -1.52 0.14 20.61
CA TRP A 19 -0.56 1.10 20.12
C TRP A 19 0.84 0.97 20.72
N PHE A 20 0.94 0.39 21.92
CA PHE A 20 2.24 0.06 22.51
C PHE A 20 2.95 -1.02 21.66
N SER A 21 2.27 -2.12 21.41
CA SER A 21 2.80 -3.20 20.56
C SER A 21 3.12 -2.71 19.14
N SER A 22 2.24 -1.89 18.57
CA SER A 22 2.44 -1.28 17.26
C SER A 22 3.66 -0.35 17.22
N GLY A 23 3.95 0.34 18.32
CA GLY A 23 5.14 1.19 18.46
C GLY A 23 6.46 0.42 18.52
N LEU A 24 6.43 -0.84 18.95
CA LEU A 24 7.59 -1.72 18.98
C LEU A 24 7.87 -2.41 17.64
N TRP A 25 6.92 -2.39 16.73
CA TRP A 25 6.93 -3.18 15.50
C TRP A 25 8.22 -3.11 14.68
N PRO A 26 8.85 -1.95 14.45
CA PRO A 26 10.04 -1.85 13.60
C PRO A 26 11.25 -2.66 14.07
N PHE A 27 11.32 -3.01 15.33
CA PHE A 27 12.46 -3.70 15.93
C PHE A 27 12.08 -4.99 16.65
N SER A 28 10.87 -5.11 17.20
CA SER A 28 10.44 -6.34 17.86
C SER A 28 10.29 -7.52 16.89
N THR A 29 9.85 -7.27 15.66
CA THR A 29 9.72 -8.28 14.60
C THR A 29 11.06 -8.78 14.08
N LEU A 30 12.13 -8.04 14.35
CA LEU A 30 13.51 -8.40 13.96
C LEU A 30 14.29 -9.12 15.07
N GLY A 31 13.60 -9.46 16.17
CA GLY A 31 14.18 -10.24 17.27
C GLY A 31 14.59 -9.44 18.49
N TRP A 32 14.36 -8.11 18.52
CA TRP A 32 14.53 -7.33 19.76
C TRP A 32 13.62 -7.90 20.89
N PRO A 33 14.06 -8.00 22.14
CA PRO A 33 15.22 -7.33 22.74
C PRO A 33 16.59 -8.01 22.54
N SER A 34 16.68 -9.15 21.85
CA SER A 34 17.98 -9.73 21.53
C SER A 34 18.67 -8.89 20.44
N THR A 35 19.69 -8.15 20.84
CA THR A 35 20.52 -7.35 19.92
C THR A 35 21.45 -8.18 19.05
N ASP A 36 21.63 -9.47 19.37
CA ASP A 36 22.45 -10.41 18.61
C ASP A 36 21.70 -11.07 17.45
N SER A 37 20.41 -10.78 17.30
CA SER A 37 19.64 -11.25 16.16
C SER A 37 20.25 -10.74 14.85
N LYS A 38 20.51 -11.66 13.92
CA LYS A 38 21.05 -11.35 12.58
C LYS A 38 20.13 -10.41 11.81
N ASP A 39 18.82 -10.59 11.96
CA ASP A 39 17.83 -9.74 11.29
C ASP A 39 17.81 -8.34 11.88
N PHE A 40 17.90 -8.21 13.20
CA PHE A 40 18.00 -6.92 13.86
C PHE A 40 19.27 -6.16 13.43
N GLN A 41 20.41 -6.81 13.42
CA GLN A 41 21.67 -6.19 13.01
C GLN A 41 21.68 -5.78 11.54
N LYS A 42 21.03 -6.56 10.66
CA LYS A 42 21.03 -6.33 9.21
C LYS A 42 19.98 -5.33 8.75
N TRP A 43 18.79 -5.36 9.36
CA TRP A 43 17.61 -4.64 8.83
C TRP A 43 17.16 -3.47 9.70
N TYR A 44 17.74 -3.28 10.89
CA TYR A 44 17.41 -2.15 11.75
C TYR A 44 18.57 -1.14 11.81
N PRO A 45 18.34 0.16 11.57
CA PRO A 45 17.08 0.82 11.21
C PRO A 45 16.57 0.46 9.81
N ASN A 46 15.24 0.48 9.63
CA ASN A 46 14.59 0.21 8.36
C ASN A 46 14.83 1.36 7.37
N SER A 47 14.91 1.02 6.07
CA SER A 47 15.16 2.03 5.03
C SER A 47 13.97 2.96 4.81
N LEU A 48 12.75 2.41 4.79
CA LEU A 48 11.53 3.14 4.42
C LEU A 48 10.33 2.66 5.23
N LEU A 49 9.55 3.59 5.74
CA LEU A 49 8.18 3.36 6.21
C LEU A 49 7.19 3.96 5.22
N VAL A 50 6.18 3.19 4.83
CA VAL A 50 5.05 3.68 4.02
C VAL A 50 3.81 3.71 4.89
N THR A 51 3.14 4.86 4.99
CA THR A 51 1.99 5.06 5.89
C THR A 51 1.01 6.11 5.37
N GLY A 52 -0.22 6.07 5.89
CA GLY A 52 -1.18 7.16 5.73
C GLY A 52 -0.89 8.33 6.69
N PHE A 53 -1.29 9.52 6.30
CA PHE A 53 -1.09 10.73 7.12
C PHE A 53 -1.92 10.71 8.42
N ASP A 54 -3.03 9.99 8.44
CA ASP A 54 -3.96 9.96 9.56
C ASP A 54 -3.43 9.22 10.80
N ILE A 55 -2.39 8.41 10.65
CA ILE A 55 -1.75 7.69 11.76
C ILE A 55 -0.32 8.14 12.07
N ILE A 56 0.10 9.31 11.59
CA ILE A 56 1.44 9.86 11.88
C ILE A 56 1.64 9.97 13.41
N PHE A 57 0.71 10.60 14.13
CA PHE A 57 0.80 10.75 15.59
C PHE A 57 0.65 9.44 16.35
N PHE A 58 -0.31 8.62 15.91
CA PHE A 58 -0.64 7.41 16.64
C PHE A 58 0.35 6.28 16.41
N TRP A 59 1.02 6.27 15.27
CA TRP A 59 1.90 5.17 14.90
C TRP A 59 3.35 5.62 14.65
N VAL A 60 3.59 6.53 13.71
CA VAL A 60 4.96 6.93 13.33
C VAL A 60 5.68 7.58 14.50
N ALA A 61 5.05 8.56 15.16
CA ALA A 61 5.64 9.24 16.31
C ALA A 61 5.95 8.26 17.44
N ARG A 62 5.04 7.33 17.73
CA ARG A 62 5.25 6.30 18.77
C ARG A 62 6.40 5.36 18.43
N MET A 63 6.48 4.87 17.19
CA MET A 63 7.61 4.04 16.73
C MET A 63 8.93 4.79 16.85
N THR A 64 8.96 6.07 16.48
CA THR A 64 10.16 6.91 16.58
C THR A 64 10.60 7.12 18.03
N MET A 65 9.66 7.44 18.91
CA MET A 65 9.94 7.62 20.35
C MET A 65 10.44 6.32 20.98
N MET A 66 9.75 5.21 20.77
CA MET A 66 10.11 3.91 21.33
C MET A 66 11.42 3.38 20.73
N GLY A 67 11.63 3.52 19.42
CA GLY A 67 12.89 3.16 18.78
C GLY A 67 14.07 3.92 19.38
N ASN A 68 13.94 5.24 19.57
CA ASN A 68 14.99 6.03 20.19
C ASN A 68 15.24 5.64 21.64
N ILE A 69 14.19 5.41 22.44
CA ILE A 69 14.33 5.03 23.85
C ILE A 69 14.95 3.64 24.00
N PHE A 70 14.47 2.66 23.27
CA PHE A 70 14.84 1.25 23.48
C PHE A 70 16.10 0.82 22.71
N THR A 71 16.41 1.49 21.60
CA THR A 71 17.52 1.08 20.73
C THR A 71 18.56 2.19 20.50
N ALA A 72 18.32 3.39 21.03
CA ALA A 72 19.11 4.59 20.79
C ALA A 72 19.26 4.95 19.29
N LYS A 73 18.30 4.50 18.45
CA LYS A 73 18.29 4.74 17.01
C LYS A 73 16.91 5.14 16.54
N ILE A 74 16.85 6.01 15.52
CA ILE A 74 15.60 6.31 14.81
C ILE A 74 15.28 5.12 13.91
N PRO A 75 14.04 4.56 13.97
CA PRO A 75 13.71 3.30 13.33
C PRO A 75 13.63 3.32 11.80
N PHE A 76 13.48 4.50 11.18
CA PHE A 76 13.34 4.65 9.73
C PHE A 76 14.25 5.75 9.23
N LYS A 77 14.84 5.52 8.05
CA LYS A 77 15.57 6.55 7.34
C LYS A 77 14.63 7.53 6.65
N ASP A 78 13.63 6.99 5.98
CA ASP A 78 12.63 7.76 5.24
C ASP A 78 11.22 7.35 5.64
N VAL A 79 10.26 8.29 5.61
CA VAL A 79 8.84 8.03 5.81
C VAL A 79 8.08 8.54 4.60
N TYR A 80 7.47 7.63 3.84
CA TYR A 80 6.63 7.97 2.70
C TYR A 80 5.17 8.01 3.14
N ILE A 81 4.54 9.16 2.98
CA ILE A 81 3.16 9.39 3.38
C ILE A 81 2.29 9.38 2.13
N HIS A 82 1.36 8.42 2.05
CA HIS A 82 0.43 8.31 0.93
C HIS A 82 -0.94 8.89 1.28
N GLY A 83 -1.72 9.26 0.24
CA GLY A 83 -3.11 9.64 0.38
C GLY A 83 -4.02 8.44 0.73
N LEU A 84 -5.22 8.74 1.21
CA LEU A 84 -6.23 7.73 1.53
C LEU A 84 -7.17 7.52 0.34
N VAL A 85 -7.67 6.29 0.19
CA VAL A 85 -8.74 6.01 -0.76
C VAL A 85 -10.07 6.42 -0.14
N ARG A 86 -10.80 7.27 -0.85
CA ARG A 86 -12.12 7.78 -0.47
C ARG A 86 -13.20 7.14 -1.34
N ASP A 87 -14.42 7.15 -0.84
CA ASP A 87 -15.57 6.65 -1.59
C ASP A 87 -15.95 7.56 -2.79
N GLU A 88 -16.96 7.16 -3.53
CA GLU A 88 -17.49 7.87 -4.69
C GLU A 88 -17.97 9.30 -4.38
N ASN A 89 -18.29 9.57 -3.11
CA ASN A 89 -18.72 10.89 -2.60
C ASN A 89 -17.57 11.68 -1.95
N ASN A 90 -16.32 11.21 -2.13
CA ASN A 90 -15.12 11.80 -1.52
C ASN A 90 -15.13 11.77 0.02
N LYS A 91 -15.85 10.83 0.64
CA LYS A 91 -15.85 10.63 2.08
C LYS A 91 -14.84 9.57 2.49
N LYS A 92 -14.25 9.74 3.67
CA LYS A 92 -13.37 8.71 4.26
C LYS A 92 -14.14 7.41 4.43
N MET A 93 -13.59 6.31 3.95
CA MET A 93 -14.18 4.98 4.13
C MET A 93 -14.05 4.53 5.59
N SER A 94 -15.13 3.98 6.16
CA SER A 94 -15.11 3.39 7.48
C SER A 94 -16.10 2.21 7.58
N LYS A 95 -15.79 1.27 8.47
CA LYS A 95 -16.69 0.13 8.74
C LYS A 95 -18.05 0.59 9.27
N SER A 96 -18.05 1.62 10.14
CA SER A 96 -19.26 2.17 10.75
C SER A 96 -20.16 2.90 9.75
N ALA A 97 -19.57 3.53 8.74
CA ALA A 97 -20.34 4.22 7.68
C ALA A 97 -20.82 3.25 6.59
N GLY A 98 -20.32 2.01 6.54
CA GLY A 98 -20.70 1.01 5.54
C GLY A 98 -20.35 1.42 4.11
N ASN A 99 -19.48 2.42 3.94
CA ASN A 99 -19.10 2.95 2.63
C ASN A 99 -17.79 2.36 2.09
N GLY A 100 -17.25 1.32 2.72
CA GLY A 100 -16.10 0.60 2.23
C GLY A 100 -16.36 -0.04 0.87
N ILE A 101 -15.34 -0.06 0.01
CA ILE A 101 -15.34 -0.76 -1.27
C ILE A 101 -14.43 -1.96 -1.09
N ASP A 102 -14.98 -3.16 -1.29
CA ASP A 102 -14.17 -4.39 -1.22
C ASP A 102 -13.27 -4.47 -2.46
N PRO A 103 -11.94 -4.42 -2.28
CA PRO A 103 -11.01 -4.52 -3.40
C PRO A 103 -11.11 -5.87 -4.14
N LEU A 104 -11.52 -6.94 -3.46
CA LEU A 104 -11.65 -8.26 -4.08
C LEU A 104 -12.71 -8.27 -5.18
N LEU A 105 -13.83 -7.58 -5.00
CA LEU A 105 -14.86 -7.44 -6.03
C LEU A 105 -14.31 -6.79 -7.32
N LEU A 106 -13.45 -5.78 -7.17
CA LEU A 106 -12.81 -5.11 -8.31
C LEU A 106 -11.74 -6.00 -8.94
N ILE A 107 -11.00 -6.76 -8.14
CA ILE A 107 -9.98 -7.71 -8.62
C ILE A 107 -10.63 -8.84 -9.40
N GLU A 108 -11.71 -9.42 -8.93
CA GLU A 108 -12.46 -10.47 -9.63
C GLU A 108 -12.98 -9.98 -10.98
N LYS A 109 -13.47 -8.75 -11.03
CA LYS A 109 -14.08 -8.18 -12.23
C LYS A 109 -13.08 -7.66 -13.26
N TYR A 110 -11.99 -7.03 -12.83
CA TYR A 110 -11.09 -6.29 -13.70
C TYR A 110 -9.66 -6.82 -13.70
N GLY A 111 -9.31 -7.67 -12.75
CA GLY A 111 -7.95 -8.14 -12.51
C GLY A 111 -7.16 -7.26 -11.53
N SER A 112 -6.20 -7.87 -10.85
CA SER A 112 -5.35 -7.20 -9.86
C SER A 112 -4.50 -6.08 -10.46
N ASP A 113 -3.99 -6.27 -11.67
CA ASP A 113 -3.16 -5.28 -12.36
C ASP A 113 -3.93 -4.00 -12.65
N ALA A 114 -5.20 -4.13 -13.07
CA ALA A 114 -6.06 -2.99 -13.36
C ALA A 114 -6.31 -2.13 -12.09
N LEU A 115 -6.64 -2.78 -10.97
CA LEU A 115 -6.86 -2.08 -9.71
C LEU A 115 -5.58 -1.41 -9.20
N ARG A 116 -4.46 -2.14 -9.19
CA ARG A 116 -3.16 -1.60 -8.74
C ARG A 116 -2.72 -0.43 -9.59
N PHE A 117 -2.82 -0.55 -10.91
CA PHE A 117 -2.45 0.52 -11.82
C PHE A 117 -3.36 1.74 -11.65
N ALA A 118 -4.69 1.54 -11.49
CA ALA A 118 -5.63 2.63 -11.23
C ALA A 118 -5.24 3.42 -9.98
N LEU A 119 -5.00 2.74 -8.86
CA LEU A 119 -4.64 3.39 -7.60
C LEU A 119 -3.30 4.13 -7.71
N ILE A 120 -2.26 3.51 -8.29
CA ILE A 120 -0.94 4.15 -8.42
C ILE A 120 -1.01 5.37 -9.34
N ARG A 121 -1.76 5.30 -10.44
CA ARG A 121 -1.94 6.42 -11.36
C ARG A 121 -2.59 7.63 -10.69
N GLU A 122 -3.57 7.41 -9.84
CA GLU A 122 -4.26 8.48 -9.12
C GLU A 122 -3.39 9.07 -7.99
N VAL A 123 -2.43 8.31 -7.44
CA VAL A 123 -1.46 8.79 -6.43
C VAL A 123 -0.34 9.63 -7.07
N ALA A 124 -0.09 9.49 -8.37
CA ALA A 124 0.99 10.17 -9.07
C ALA A 124 0.78 11.69 -9.10
N GLY A 125 1.16 12.36 -8.02
CA GLY A 125 1.04 13.81 -7.83
C GLY A 125 0.81 14.19 -6.39
N ALA A 126 1.76 13.91 -5.51
CA ALA A 126 1.89 14.46 -4.17
C ALA A 126 0.66 14.36 -3.23
N GLY A 127 0.54 13.26 -2.51
CA GLY A 127 -0.12 13.21 -1.20
C GLY A 127 -1.62 13.52 -1.16
N GLN A 128 -2.29 13.56 -2.29
CA GLN A 128 -3.73 13.79 -2.34
C GLN A 128 -4.49 12.49 -2.13
N ASP A 129 -5.63 12.61 -1.45
CA ASP A 129 -6.54 11.49 -1.32
C ASP A 129 -7.11 11.08 -2.68
N ILE A 130 -7.29 9.78 -2.87
CA ILE A 130 -7.80 9.19 -4.10
C ILE A 130 -9.29 9.02 -3.96
N ARG A 131 -10.07 9.67 -4.81
CA ARG A 131 -11.49 9.36 -4.93
C ARG A 131 -11.69 8.19 -5.89
N LEU A 132 -12.12 7.04 -5.38
CA LEU A 132 -12.46 5.91 -6.21
C LEU A 132 -13.92 6.01 -6.66
N ASP A 133 -14.16 6.16 -7.96
CA ASP A 133 -15.47 6.08 -8.55
C ASP A 133 -16.01 4.65 -8.46
N PHE A 134 -17.12 4.45 -7.78
CA PHE A 134 -17.69 3.12 -7.59
C PHE A 134 -19.23 3.16 -7.69
N ASP A 135 -19.77 2.52 -8.70
CA ASP A 135 -21.22 2.29 -8.81
C ASP A 135 -21.60 1.10 -7.94
N ARG A 136 -22.23 1.35 -6.79
CA ARG A 136 -22.61 0.32 -5.82
C ARG A 136 -23.65 -0.66 -6.33
N LYS A 137 -24.52 -0.21 -7.26
CA LYS A 137 -25.56 -1.07 -7.83
C LYS A 137 -25.00 -2.06 -8.84
N LYS A 138 -24.10 -1.59 -9.70
CA LYS A 138 -23.46 -2.40 -10.74
C LYS A 138 -22.15 -3.04 -10.28
N GLN A 139 -21.64 -2.61 -9.11
CA GLN A 139 -20.32 -3.01 -8.60
C GLN A 139 -19.22 -2.77 -9.65
N THR A 140 -19.18 -1.56 -10.22
CA THR A 140 -18.25 -1.17 -11.27
C THR A 140 -17.52 0.10 -10.92
N SER A 141 -16.31 0.25 -11.48
CA SER A 141 -15.51 1.46 -11.43
C SER A 141 -15.01 1.80 -12.83
N SER A 142 -15.30 2.98 -13.33
CA SER A 142 -14.85 3.42 -14.66
C SER A 142 -13.34 3.64 -14.70
N THR A 143 -12.76 4.12 -13.61
CA THR A 143 -11.31 4.32 -13.45
C THR A 143 -10.55 2.98 -13.52
N VAL A 144 -11.06 1.96 -12.83
CA VAL A 144 -10.43 0.62 -12.87
C VAL A 144 -10.62 -0.04 -14.23
N GLU A 145 -11.80 0.12 -14.85
CA GLU A 145 -12.06 -0.38 -16.21
C GLU A 145 -11.13 0.25 -17.24
N ALA A 146 -10.96 1.56 -17.22
CA ALA A 146 -10.03 2.26 -18.09
C ALA A 146 -8.59 1.77 -17.90
N SER A 147 -8.21 1.47 -16.68
CA SER A 147 -6.89 0.92 -16.33
C SER A 147 -6.70 -0.50 -16.88
N ARG A 148 -7.73 -1.35 -16.82
CA ARG A 148 -7.73 -2.67 -17.48
C ARG A 148 -7.55 -2.54 -18.99
N ASN A 149 -8.28 -1.64 -19.59
CA ASN A 149 -8.19 -1.42 -21.06
C ASN A 149 -6.81 -0.92 -21.45
N PHE A 150 -6.19 -0.06 -20.63
CA PHE A 150 -4.80 0.36 -20.85
C PHE A 150 -3.80 -0.80 -20.72
N ALA A 151 -3.93 -1.63 -19.68
CA ALA A 151 -3.08 -2.80 -19.51
C ALA A 151 -3.20 -3.78 -20.71
N ASN A 152 -4.42 -4.03 -21.18
CA ASN A 152 -4.65 -4.84 -22.38
C ASN A 152 -4.04 -4.22 -23.64
N LYS A 153 -4.13 -2.90 -23.80
CA LYS A 153 -3.48 -2.19 -24.91
C LYS A 153 -1.97 -2.36 -24.86
N LEU A 154 -1.36 -2.19 -23.71
CA LEU A 154 0.08 -2.36 -23.52
C LEU A 154 0.51 -3.80 -23.83
N TRP A 155 -0.23 -4.78 -23.30
CA TRP A 155 0.02 -6.20 -23.59
C TRP A 155 -0.02 -6.52 -25.08
N ASN A 156 -1.07 -6.09 -25.77
CA ASN A 156 -1.24 -6.36 -27.19
C ASN A 156 -0.18 -5.66 -28.03
N ALA A 157 0.19 -4.42 -27.70
CA ALA A 157 1.25 -3.69 -28.38
C ALA A 157 2.60 -4.40 -28.20
N THR A 158 2.93 -4.84 -26.98
CA THR A 158 4.16 -5.59 -26.70
C THR A 158 4.17 -6.93 -27.43
N LYS A 159 3.07 -7.67 -27.40
CA LYS A 159 2.93 -8.94 -28.13
C LYS A 159 3.13 -8.74 -29.63
N PHE A 160 2.52 -7.72 -30.20
CA PHE A 160 2.70 -7.37 -31.61
C PHE A 160 4.16 -7.04 -31.94
N ALA A 161 4.81 -6.22 -31.11
CA ALA A 161 6.21 -5.88 -31.29
C ALA A 161 7.10 -7.13 -31.24
N LEU A 162 6.93 -8.00 -30.22
CA LEU A 162 7.70 -9.22 -30.07
C LEU A 162 7.55 -10.17 -31.26
N ILE A 163 6.33 -10.37 -31.77
CA ILE A 163 6.09 -11.24 -32.93
C ILE A 163 6.78 -10.69 -34.19
N ASN A 164 6.89 -9.38 -34.31
CA ASN A 164 7.47 -8.76 -35.50
C ASN A 164 8.98 -8.52 -35.39
N THR A 165 9.53 -8.39 -34.16
CA THR A 165 10.98 -8.18 -33.96
C THR A 165 11.82 -9.43 -34.17
N THR A 166 11.24 -10.62 -33.99
CA THR A 166 11.94 -11.89 -34.26
C THR A 166 12.32 -12.07 -35.73
N LYS A 167 11.75 -11.26 -36.63
CA LYS A 167 12.05 -11.24 -38.07
C LYS A 167 12.93 -10.04 -38.51
N THR A 168 13.29 -9.17 -37.56
CA THR A 168 13.99 -7.93 -37.90
C THR A 168 15.47 -8.10 -37.61
N VAL A 169 16.30 -7.96 -38.62
CA VAL A 169 17.73 -7.78 -38.47
C VAL A 169 17.94 -6.48 -37.70
N SER A 170 18.67 -6.53 -36.60
CA SER A 170 19.05 -5.34 -35.85
C SER A 170 19.85 -4.41 -36.74
N TYR A 171 19.19 -3.41 -37.30
CA TYR A 171 19.90 -2.31 -37.93
C TYR A 171 20.41 -1.39 -36.80
N THR A 172 21.68 -1.51 -36.52
CA THR A 172 22.45 -0.61 -35.65
C THR A 172 22.68 0.77 -36.29
N HIS A 173 21.75 1.31 -37.04
CA HIS A 173 21.88 2.57 -37.72
C HIS A 173 20.79 3.57 -37.32
N LEU A 174 20.63 3.78 -36.04
CA LEU A 174 20.18 5.08 -35.56
C LEU A 174 21.44 5.92 -35.29
N ARG A 175 22.12 6.36 -36.33
CA ARG A 175 22.96 7.53 -36.22
C ARG A 175 22.04 8.71 -35.90
N ALA A 176 22.22 9.27 -34.70
CA ALA A 176 21.75 10.60 -34.41
C ALA A 176 22.32 11.51 -35.52
N HIS A 177 21.47 12.18 -36.24
CA HIS A 177 21.89 13.30 -37.07
C HIS A 177 22.34 14.39 -36.11
N GLU A 178 23.59 14.76 -36.24
CA GLU A 178 24.16 16.01 -35.74
C GLU A 178 23.38 17.22 -36.27
#